data_3698c9b8707114ec2b6695b08548e27c
#
_entry.id   3698c9b8707114ec2b6695b08548e27c
#
_cell.length_a   1.000
_cell.length_b   1.000
_cell.length_c   1.000
_cell.angle_alpha   90.00
_cell.angle_beta   90.00
_cell.angle_gamma   90.00
#
_symmetry.space_group_name_H-M   'P 1'
#
loop_
_entity.id
_entity.type
_entity.pdbx_description
1 polymer ?
#
loop_
_entity_poly.entity_id
_entity_poly.type
_entity_poly.pdbx_seq_one_letter_code
_entity_poly.pdbx_strand_id
1 'polypeptide(L)'
;MTEHGKHAFHVRDDHGILVRPALASDVPHIQRLIAPYVDRRILLGKENVALYGSIQQFRIAEGPDGTPIGCGALAVFWDDIAEVRTLALDEQWIHKRVGHRMLEALEHDARELGVARIFCLTFEVDFFAKHGYLEIGESVVSPDVYAELVRSSDEGVAEFLDLARVKPNTLGNTRMLKNL
;
A
#
# COMPACT_ATOMS: atom_id res chain seq x y z
N MET A 1 -28.45 0.74 7.41
CA MET A 1 -27.00 1.02 7.40
C MET A 1 -26.39 0.17 8.50
N THR A 2 -25.76 -0.91 8.13
CA THR A 2 -25.31 -1.95 9.06
C THR A 2 -23.91 -1.58 9.62
N GLU A 3 -23.82 -1.43 10.94
CA GLU A 3 -22.58 -1.14 11.69
C GLU A 3 -21.49 -2.24 11.62
N HIS A 4 -21.67 -3.25 10.78
CA HIS A 4 -20.81 -4.45 10.75
C HIS A 4 -19.43 -4.25 10.06
N GLY A 5 -19.20 -3.12 9.34
CA GLY A 5 -17.94 -2.91 8.61
C GLY A 5 -16.82 -2.25 9.42
N LYS A 6 -17.14 -1.43 10.40
CA LYS A 6 -16.16 -0.57 11.10
C LYS A 6 -15.28 -1.31 12.13
N HIS A 7 -15.66 -2.51 12.56
CA HIS A 7 -14.96 -3.23 13.64
C HIS A 7 -14.04 -4.36 13.17
N ALA A 8 -14.13 -4.81 11.92
CA ALA A 8 -13.43 -6.03 11.47
C ALA A 8 -11.89 -5.95 11.53
N PHE A 9 -11.32 -4.73 11.37
CA PHE A 9 -9.87 -4.54 11.36
C PHE A 9 -9.29 -4.03 12.68
N HIS A 10 -10.13 -3.78 13.68
CA HIS A 10 -9.71 -3.37 15.02
C HIS A 10 -9.73 -4.50 16.06
N VAL A 11 -10.02 -5.73 15.61
CA VAL A 11 -10.09 -6.91 16.45
C VAL A 11 -9.02 -7.90 16.01
N ARG A 12 -8.36 -8.54 16.97
CA ARG A 12 -7.43 -9.64 16.66
C ARG A 12 -8.21 -10.80 16.05
N ASP A 13 -7.64 -11.37 15.00
CA ASP A 13 -8.19 -12.59 14.40
C ASP A 13 -7.88 -13.83 15.23
N ASP A 14 -8.31 -15.00 14.74
CA ASP A 14 -8.10 -16.30 15.39
C ASP A 14 -6.61 -16.69 15.52
N HIS A 15 -5.73 -16.01 14.77
CA HIS A 15 -4.27 -16.15 14.84
C HIS A 15 -3.62 -15.08 15.71
N GLY A 16 -4.42 -14.23 16.35
CA GLY A 16 -3.96 -13.15 17.21
C GLY A 16 -3.42 -11.92 16.48
N ILE A 17 -3.63 -11.84 15.15
CA ILE A 17 -3.15 -10.72 14.32
C ILE A 17 -4.15 -9.58 14.37
N LEU A 18 -3.65 -8.36 14.62
CA LEU A 18 -4.40 -7.12 14.58
C LEU A 18 -3.88 -6.22 13.46
N VAL A 19 -4.78 -5.71 12.61
CA VAL A 19 -4.46 -4.63 11.68
C VAL A 19 -5.07 -3.34 12.19
N ARG A 20 -4.26 -2.32 12.39
CA ARG A 20 -4.66 -1.02 12.94
C ARG A 20 -4.07 0.15 12.16
N PRO A 21 -4.63 1.37 12.29
CA PRO A 21 -3.95 2.59 11.83
C PRO A 21 -2.57 2.72 12.47
N ALA A 22 -1.60 3.21 11.71
CA ALA A 22 -0.27 3.50 12.23
C ALA A 22 -0.28 4.72 13.16
N LEU A 23 0.60 4.70 14.14
CA LEU A 23 0.91 5.82 15.03
C LEU A 23 2.27 6.41 14.65
N ALA A 24 2.53 7.65 15.04
CA ALA A 24 3.84 8.27 14.81
C ALA A 24 4.99 7.45 15.42
N SER A 25 4.75 6.75 16.53
CA SER A 25 5.71 5.85 17.18
C SER A 25 6.04 4.60 16.34
N ASP A 26 5.26 4.29 15.29
CA ASP A 26 5.53 3.13 14.42
C ASP A 26 6.55 3.42 13.33
N VAL A 27 6.95 4.68 13.10
CA VAL A 27 7.91 5.03 12.03
C VAL A 27 9.20 4.20 12.10
N PRO A 28 9.86 4.00 13.26
CA PRO A 28 11.03 3.12 13.34
C PRO A 28 10.72 1.66 12.96
N HIS A 29 9.52 1.16 13.27
CA HIS A 29 9.09 -0.18 12.89
C HIS A 29 8.82 -0.29 11.39
N ILE A 30 8.22 0.73 10.77
CA ILE A 30 8.04 0.80 9.31
C ILE A 30 9.41 0.76 8.63
N GLN A 31 10.39 1.58 9.07
CA GLN A 31 11.75 1.55 8.53
C GLN A 31 12.37 0.16 8.63
N ARG A 32 12.26 -0.51 9.77
CA ARG A 32 12.78 -1.87 9.96
C ARG A 32 12.10 -2.87 9.01
N LEU A 33 10.78 -2.78 8.83
CA LEU A 33 10.01 -3.70 7.99
C LEU A 33 10.33 -3.53 6.50
N ILE A 34 10.52 -2.29 6.03
CA ILE A 34 10.80 -2.02 4.61
C ILE A 34 12.27 -2.24 4.22
N ALA A 35 13.21 -2.13 5.16
CA ALA A 35 14.65 -2.19 4.87
C ALA A 35 15.07 -3.40 4.01
N PRO A 36 14.67 -4.65 4.29
CA PRO A 36 15.03 -5.79 3.46
C PRO A 36 14.51 -5.72 2.02
N TYR A 37 13.38 -5.06 1.82
CA TYR A 37 12.78 -4.85 0.49
C TYR A 37 13.47 -3.72 -0.27
N VAL A 38 13.88 -2.67 0.42
CA VAL A 38 14.68 -1.57 -0.15
C VAL A 38 16.05 -2.09 -0.62
N ASP A 39 16.72 -2.87 0.22
CA ASP A 39 18.01 -3.47 -0.12
C ASP A 39 17.93 -4.36 -1.36
N ARG A 40 16.83 -5.07 -1.54
CA ARG A 40 16.52 -5.90 -2.72
C ARG A 40 15.94 -5.11 -3.90
N ARG A 41 15.76 -3.79 -3.79
CA ARG A 41 15.15 -2.91 -4.80
C ARG A 41 13.72 -3.30 -5.18
N ILE A 42 12.98 -3.87 -4.24
CA ILE A 42 11.55 -4.21 -4.38
C ILE A 42 10.69 -3.01 -4.00
N LEU A 43 11.12 -2.24 -2.99
CA LEU A 43 10.46 -1.01 -2.55
C LEU A 43 11.41 0.18 -2.66
N LEU A 44 10.84 1.36 -2.86
CA LEU A 44 11.57 2.61 -2.71
C LEU A 44 11.80 2.92 -1.23
N GLY A 45 13.03 3.32 -0.89
CA GLY A 45 13.36 3.83 0.43
C GLY A 45 12.62 5.13 0.73
N LYS A 46 12.30 5.35 1.99
CA LYS A 46 11.62 6.58 2.44
C LYS A 46 12.39 7.19 3.59
N GLU A 47 12.62 8.51 3.50
CA GLU A 47 13.17 9.28 4.60
C GLU A 47 12.18 9.34 5.79
N ASN A 48 12.71 9.41 7.01
CA ASN A 48 11.85 9.50 8.21
C ASN A 48 10.87 10.67 8.14
N VAL A 49 11.29 11.83 7.62
CA VAL A 49 10.42 12.99 7.48
C VAL A 49 9.24 12.72 6.56
N ALA A 50 9.43 11.95 5.48
CA ALA A 50 8.35 11.55 4.58
C ALA A 50 7.40 10.54 5.25
N LEU A 51 7.93 9.60 6.04
CA LEU A 51 7.11 8.66 6.80
C LEU A 51 6.26 9.37 7.86
N TYR A 52 6.85 10.28 8.63
CA TYR A 52 6.09 11.08 9.60
C TYR A 52 5.01 11.92 8.90
N GLY A 53 5.31 12.55 7.76
CA GLY A 53 4.36 13.36 6.99
C GLY A 53 3.20 12.57 6.39
N SER A 54 3.39 11.27 6.14
CA SER A 54 2.39 10.39 5.52
C SER A 54 1.87 9.28 6.46
N ILE A 55 2.11 9.37 7.76
CA ILE A 55 1.81 8.29 8.70
C ILE A 55 0.33 7.89 8.72
N GLN A 56 -0.57 8.83 8.48
CA GLN A 56 -2.02 8.58 8.42
C GLN A 56 -2.43 7.66 7.25
N GLN A 57 -1.58 7.52 6.24
CA GLN A 57 -1.81 6.61 5.11
C GLN A 57 -1.50 5.15 5.47
N PHE A 58 -0.78 4.92 6.58
CA PHE A 58 -0.26 3.61 6.94
C PHE A 58 -1.20 2.81 7.84
N ARG A 59 -1.18 1.49 7.61
CA ARG A 59 -1.66 0.46 8.51
C ARG A 59 -0.49 -0.37 9.02
N ILE A 60 -0.60 -0.84 10.27
CA ILE A 60 0.34 -1.77 10.91
C ILE A 60 -0.39 -3.08 11.20
N ALA A 61 0.24 -4.20 10.85
CA ALA A 61 -0.13 -5.50 11.37
C ALA A 61 0.71 -5.81 12.60
N GLU A 62 0.04 -6.15 13.70
CA GLU A 62 0.67 -6.64 14.93
C GLU A 62 0.49 -8.14 15.07
N GLY A 63 1.54 -8.81 15.51
CA GLY A 63 1.47 -10.21 15.92
C GLY A 63 0.76 -10.41 17.26
N PRO A 64 0.63 -11.67 17.71
CA PRO A 64 -0.06 -11.99 18.97
C PRO A 64 0.54 -11.32 20.20
N ASP A 65 1.83 -11.04 20.18
CA ASP A 65 2.59 -10.38 21.25
C ASP A 65 2.59 -8.83 21.15
N GLY A 66 1.89 -8.26 20.16
CA GLY A 66 1.85 -6.83 19.92
C GLY A 66 3.03 -6.29 19.08
N THR A 67 3.96 -7.15 18.65
CA THR A 67 5.08 -6.72 17.82
C THR A 67 4.60 -6.37 16.40
N PRO A 68 5.00 -5.20 15.82
CA PRO A 68 4.75 -4.87 14.43
C PRO A 68 5.42 -5.86 13.48
N ILE A 69 4.61 -6.58 12.70
CA ILE A 69 5.01 -7.65 11.78
C ILE A 69 4.74 -7.33 10.32
N GLY A 70 4.05 -6.23 10.03
CA GLY A 70 3.77 -5.79 8.68
C GLY A 70 3.32 -4.34 8.64
N CYS A 71 3.52 -3.71 7.50
CA CYS A 71 3.03 -2.36 7.20
C CYS A 71 2.52 -2.29 5.76
N GLY A 72 1.68 -1.30 5.48
CA GLY A 72 1.21 -0.97 4.15
C GLY A 72 0.57 0.40 4.16
N ALA A 73 0.51 1.06 3.02
CA ALA A 73 -0.06 2.40 2.90
C ALA A 73 -1.05 2.51 1.75
N LEU A 74 -2.05 3.38 1.91
CA LEU A 74 -2.98 3.80 0.88
C LEU A 74 -2.75 5.28 0.60
N ALA A 75 -2.35 5.61 -0.63
CA ALA A 75 -2.16 6.98 -1.08
C ALA A 75 -3.21 7.36 -2.12
N VAL A 76 -4.05 8.33 -1.82
CA VAL A 76 -5.06 8.83 -2.76
C VAL A 76 -4.37 9.71 -3.80
N PHE A 77 -4.59 9.40 -5.09
CA PHE A 77 -4.04 10.16 -6.21
C PHE A 77 -5.05 11.15 -6.78
N TRP A 78 -6.30 10.71 -6.87
CA TRP A 78 -7.41 11.51 -7.37
C TRP A 78 -8.72 11.09 -6.70
N ASP A 79 -9.83 11.70 -7.07
CA ASP A 79 -11.15 11.47 -6.46
C ASP A 79 -11.61 10.01 -6.52
N ASP A 80 -11.17 9.25 -7.53
CA ASP A 80 -11.61 7.88 -7.78
C ASP A 80 -10.49 6.83 -7.76
N ILE A 81 -9.22 7.24 -7.60
CA ILE A 81 -8.06 6.32 -7.67
C ILE A 81 -7.07 6.54 -6.54
N ALA A 82 -6.62 5.43 -5.95
CA ALA A 82 -5.58 5.40 -4.93
C ALA A 82 -4.55 4.30 -5.24
N GLU A 83 -3.38 4.41 -4.63
CA GLU A 83 -2.33 3.42 -4.68
C GLU A 83 -2.20 2.67 -3.37
N VAL A 84 -2.15 1.32 -3.44
CA VAL A 84 -1.57 0.50 -2.37
C VAL A 84 -0.07 0.45 -2.58
N ARG A 85 0.68 0.96 -1.60
CA ARG A 85 2.14 1.02 -1.65
C ARG A 85 2.78 0.65 -0.33
N THR A 86 4.08 0.35 -0.37
CA THR A 86 4.88 0.06 0.83
C THR A 86 4.34 -1.13 1.62
N LEU A 87 3.72 -2.11 0.94
CA LEU A 87 3.25 -3.34 1.57
C LEU A 87 4.46 -4.24 1.84
N ALA A 88 4.83 -4.37 3.11
CA ALA A 88 5.97 -5.13 3.57
C ALA A 88 5.63 -5.93 4.82
N LEU A 89 6.17 -7.15 4.90
CA LEU A 89 6.02 -8.04 6.03
C LEU A 89 7.38 -8.45 6.57
N ASP A 90 7.45 -8.71 7.86
CA ASP A 90 8.56 -9.46 8.45
C ASP A 90 8.61 -10.85 7.79
N GLU A 91 9.81 -11.31 7.41
CA GLU A 91 10.00 -12.55 6.65
C GLU A 91 9.41 -13.78 7.33
N GLN A 92 9.39 -13.82 8.66
CA GLN A 92 8.80 -14.91 9.43
C GLN A 92 7.28 -15.00 9.29
N TRP A 93 6.64 -13.92 8.80
CA TRP A 93 5.20 -13.80 8.65
C TRP A 93 4.71 -13.90 7.20
N ILE A 94 5.61 -14.08 6.25
CA ILE A 94 5.27 -14.39 4.87
C ILE A 94 4.53 -15.74 4.83
N HIS A 95 3.51 -15.86 3.99
CA HIS A 95 2.60 -17.01 3.85
C HIS A 95 1.67 -17.30 5.04
N LYS A 96 1.64 -16.44 6.08
CA LYS A 96 0.73 -16.58 7.23
C LYS A 96 -0.52 -15.68 7.11
N ARG A 97 -0.94 -15.36 5.89
CA ARG A 97 -2.12 -14.55 5.55
C ARG A 97 -2.08 -13.07 6.02
N VAL A 98 -1.00 -12.62 6.62
CA VAL A 98 -0.87 -11.22 7.09
C VAL A 98 -1.00 -10.24 5.92
N GLY A 99 -0.35 -10.52 4.78
CA GLY A 99 -0.45 -9.69 3.56
C GLY A 99 -1.87 -9.59 3.03
N HIS A 100 -2.62 -10.69 3.01
CA HIS A 100 -4.04 -10.69 2.61
C HIS A 100 -4.86 -9.76 3.49
N ARG A 101 -4.71 -9.90 4.81
CA ARG A 101 -5.44 -9.08 5.79
C ARG A 101 -5.06 -7.60 5.71
N MET A 102 -3.78 -7.31 5.47
CA MET A 102 -3.32 -5.93 5.25
C MET A 102 -3.94 -5.32 3.99
N LEU A 103 -3.95 -6.07 2.87
CA LEU A 103 -4.53 -5.59 1.63
C LEU A 103 -6.04 -5.37 1.75
N GLU A 104 -6.76 -6.29 2.39
CA GLU A 104 -8.20 -6.15 2.67
C GLU A 104 -8.50 -4.89 3.51
N ALA A 105 -7.65 -4.59 4.49
CA ALA A 105 -7.79 -3.38 5.31
C ALA A 105 -7.58 -2.10 4.49
N LEU A 106 -6.57 -2.06 3.61
CA LEU A 106 -6.31 -0.92 2.73
C LEU A 106 -7.41 -0.75 1.68
N GLU A 107 -7.95 -1.84 1.14
CA GLU A 107 -9.11 -1.79 0.24
C GLU A 107 -10.37 -1.29 0.94
N HIS A 108 -10.56 -1.68 2.22
CA HIS A 108 -11.64 -1.14 3.03
C HIS A 108 -11.50 0.37 3.23
N ASP A 109 -10.30 0.85 3.58
CA ASP A 109 -10.02 2.27 3.73
C ASP A 109 -10.30 3.05 2.44
N ALA A 110 -9.95 2.49 1.28
CA ALA A 110 -10.23 3.10 -0.01
C ALA A 110 -11.75 3.26 -0.24
N ARG A 111 -12.56 2.23 0.10
CA ARG A 111 -14.03 2.32 0.00
C ARG A 111 -14.60 3.36 0.96
N GLU A 112 -14.09 3.44 2.20
CA GLU A 112 -14.53 4.46 3.16
C GLU A 112 -14.18 5.89 2.70
N LEU A 113 -13.10 6.07 1.94
CA LEU A 113 -12.72 7.33 1.33
C LEU A 113 -13.49 7.64 0.03
N GLY A 114 -14.34 6.72 -0.46
CA GLY A 114 -15.08 6.88 -1.70
C GLY A 114 -14.27 6.61 -2.97
N VAL A 115 -13.08 6.02 -2.84
CA VAL A 115 -12.23 5.64 -3.98
C VAL A 115 -12.83 4.41 -4.66
N ALA A 116 -12.93 4.45 -5.97
CA ALA A 116 -13.53 3.38 -6.77
C ALA A 116 -12.50 2.41 -7.38
N ARG A 117 -11.25 2.83 -7.48
CA ARG A 117 -10.17 2.06 -8.12
C ARG A 117 -8.91 2.09 -7.27
N ILE A 118 -8.25 0.94 -7.17
CA ILE A 118 -6.94 0.83 -6.53
C ILE A 118 -5.90 0.36 -7.53
N PHE A 119 -4.79 1.05 -7.54
CA PHE A 119 -3.60 0.77 -8.31
C PHE A 119 -2.48 0.24 -7.41
N CYS A 120 -1.60 -0.59 -7.95
CA CYS A 120 -0.32 -0.92 -7.32
C CYS A 120 0.78 -1.15 -8.36
N LEU A 121 2.02 -0.98 -7.91
CA LEU A 121 3.25 -1.36 -8.59
C LEU A 121 3.87 -2.52 -7.82
N THR A 122 4.01 -3.69 -8.45
CA THR A 122 4.37 -4.89 -7.70
C THR A 122 5.27 -5.84 -8.48
N PHE A 123 6.09 -6.60 -7.74
CA PHE A 123 6.74 -7.82 -8.21
C PHE A 123 5.94 -9.07 -7.85
N GLU A 124 4.95 -8.94 -6.94
CA GLU A 124 4.10 -10.03 -6.43
C GLU A 124 2.79 -10.13 -7.22
N VAL A 125 2.91 -10.31 -8.54
CA VAL A 125 1.75 -10.33 -9.47
C VAL A 125 0.70 -11.35 -9.06
N ASP A 126 1.12 -12.57 -8.73
CA ASP A 126 0.22 -13.65 -8.34
C ASP A 126 -0.55 -13.35 -7.04
N PHE A 127 0.07 -12.65 -6.11
CA PHE A 127 -0.58 -12.22 -4.87
C PHE A 127 -1.72 -11.25 -5.17
N PHE A 128 -1.46 -10.20 -5.93
CA PHE A 128 -2.47 -9.20 -6.28
C PHE A 128 -3.53 -9.76 -7.23
N ALA A 129 -3.18 -10.63 -8.18
CA ALA A 129 -4.13 -11.27 -9.08
C ALA A 129 -5.18 -12.10 -8.30
N LYS A 130 -4.78 -12.82 -7.26
CA LYS A 130 -5.70 -13.55 -6.35
C LYS A 130 -6.69 -12.64 -5.63
N HIS A 131 -6.38 -11.35 -5.50
CA HIS A 131 -7.25 -10.31 -4.94
C HIS A 131 -8.07 -9.55 -6.01
N GLY A 132 -8.02 -9.98 -7.27
CA GLY A 132 -8.81 -9.41 -8.36
C GLY A 132 -8.17 -8.19 -9.03
N TYR A 133 -6.87 -7.97 -8.82
CA TYR A 133 -6.12 -6.97 -9.58
C TYR A 133 -5.77 -7.53 -10.96
N LEU A 134 -5.83 -6.68 -11.97
CA LEU A 134 -5.48 -7.00 -13.35
C LEU A 134 -4.32 -6.14 -13.81
N GLU A 135 -3.44 -6.71 -14.62
CA GLU A 135 -2.35 -5.93 -15.22
C GLU A 135 -2.91 -4.85 -16.15
N ILE A 136 -2.27 -3.68 -16.12
CA ILE A 136 -2.60 -2.55 -16.99
C ILE A 136 -1.37 -2.07 -17.74
N GLY A 137 -1.53 -1.77 -19.05
CA GLY A 137 -0.45 -1.30 -19.93
C GLY A 137 -0.51 0.20 -20.25
N GLU A 138 -1.67 0.83 -20.05
CA GLU A 138 -1.94 2.21 -20.47
C GLU A 138 -2.32 3.11 -19.31
N SER A 139 -2.31 4.43 -19.55
CA SER A 139 -2.81 5.40 -18.58
C SER A 139 -4.31 5.18 -18.33
N VAL A 140 -4.68 5.07 -17.05
CA VAL A 140 -6.07 4.84 -16.61
C VAL A 140 -6.75 6.12 -16.09
N VAL A 141 -6.14 7.27 -16.31
CA VAL A 141 -6.67 8.58 -15.93
C VAL A 141 -6.91 9.44 -17.18
N SER A 142 -7.83 10.41 -17.09
CA SER A 142 -8.09 11.35 -18.17
C SER A 142 -6.89 12.27 -18.44
N PRO A 143 -6.76 12.87 -19.64
CA PRO A 143 -5.68 13.80 -19.95
C PRO A 143 -5.57 14.98 -18.98
N ASP A 144 -6.70 15.51 -18.49
CA ASP A 144 -6.73 16.63 -17.54
C ASP A 144 -6.19 16.21 -16.18
N VAL A 145 -6.58 15.02 -15.69
CA VAL A 145 -6.05 14.45 -14.44
C VAL A 145 -4.56 14.15 -14.58
N TYR A 146 -4.14 13.60 -15.71
CA TYR A 146 -2.72 13.37 -16.00
C TYR A 146 -1.92 14.66 -15.92
N ALA A 147 -2.39 15.76 -16.51
CA ALA A 147 -1.73 17.05 -16.49
C ALA A 147 -1.57 17.63 -15.07
N GLU A 148 -2.52 17.38 -14.17
CA GLU A 148 -2.41 17.74 -12.75
C GLU A 148 -1.41 16.84 -12.00
N LEU A 149 -1.50 15.53 -12.19
CA LEU A 149 -0.64 14.54 -11.51
C LEU A 149 0.84 14.70 -11.87
N VAL A 150 1.17 15.14 -13.11
CA VAL A 150 2.57 15.40 -13.53
C VAL A 150 3.24 16.46 -12.65
N ARG A 151 2.48 17.36 -12.03
CA ARG A 151 3.00 18.39 -11.13
C ARG A 151 3.33 17.88 -9.73
N SER A 152 2.93 16.65 -9.42
CA SER A 152 3.23 16.05 -8.11
C SER A 152 4.72 15.80 -7.94
N SER A 153 5.24 16.05 -6.74
CA SER A 153 6.58 15.65 -6.33
C SER A 153 6.63 14.22 -5.76
N ASP A 154 5.49 13.56 -5.64
CA ASP A 154 5.40 12.19 -5.11
C ASP A 154 5.99 11.19 -6.12
N GLU A 155 6.92 10.34 -5.65
CA GLU A 155 7.58 9.37 -6.51
C GLU A 155 6.62 8.26 -6.97
N GLY A 156 5.66 7.86 -6.14
CA GLY A 156 4.63 6.89 -6.51
C GLY A 156 3.74 7.40 -7.64
N VAL A 157 3.37 8.69 -7.60
CA VAL A 157 2.65 9.34 -8.71
C VAL A 157 3.52 9.34 -9.98
N ALA A 158 4.81 9.64 -9.86
CA ALA A 158 5.72 9.62 -11.01
C ALA A 158 5.86 8.20 -11.61
N GLU A 159 5.89 7.16 -10.78
CA GLU A 159 5.89 5.76 -11.24
C GLU A 159 4.54 5.39 -11.89
N PHE A 160 3.43 5.79 -11.29
CA PHE A 160 2.10 5.60 -11.86
C PHE A 160 2.01 6.18 -13.29
N LEU A 161 2.57 7.36 -13.51
CA LEU A 161 2.60 8.04 -14.81
C LEU A 161 3.72 7.55 -15.73
N ASP A 162 4.54 6.59 -15.32
CA ASP A 162 5.71 6.08 -16.06
C ASP A 162 6.72 7.20 -16.44
N LEU A 163 6.93 8.14 -15.56
CA LEU A 163 7.85 9.26 -15.81
C LEU A 163 9.31 8.81 -15.76
N ALA A 164 10.13 9.31 -16.69
CA ALA A 164 11.53 8.90 -16.87
C ALA A 164 12.41 9.09 -15.62
N ARG A 165 12.05 10.03 -14.72
CA ARG A 165 12.82 10.34 -13.50
C ARG A 165 12.87 9.20 -12.48
N VAL A 166 11.91 8.27 -12.51
CA VAL A 166 11.82 7.14 -11.54
C VAL A 166 12.19 5.79 -12.12
N LYS A 167 12.27 5.66 -13.44
CA LYS A 167 12.57 4.39 -14.13
C LYS A 167 13.80 3.64 -13.60
N PRO A 168 14.93 4.30 -13.23
CA PRO A 168 16.10 3.57 -12.73
C PRO A 168 15.88 2.82 -11.41
N ASN A 169 14.90 3.22 -10.61
CA ASN A 169 14.69 2.72 -9.24
C ASN A 169 13.74 1.53 -9.16
N THR A 170 12.90 1.30 -10.19
CA THR A 170 11.78 0.35 -10.14
C THR A 170 11.64 -0.47 -11.42
N LEU A 171 12.75 -0.76 -12.08
CA LEU A 171 12.76 -1.57 -13.31
C LEU A 171 12.21 -2.97 -13.05
N GLY A 172 11.15 -3.35 -13.77
CA GLY A 172 10.62 -4.71 -13.80
C GLY A 172 9.40 -4.95 -12.91
N ASN A 173 8.87 -3.93 -12.22
CA ASN A 173 7.58 -4.08 -11.54
C ASN A 173 6.41 -4.12 -12.55
N THR A 174 5.34 -4.75 -12.15
CA THR A 174 4.09 -4.83 -12.92
C THR A 174 3.08 -3.84 -12.37
N ARG A 175 2.38 -3.16 -13.29
CA ARG A 175 1.31 -2.20 -12.98
C ARG A 175 0.00 -2.96 -12.93
N MET A 176 -0.70 -2.90 -11.82
CA MET A 176 -1.96 -3.61 -11.64
C MET A 176 -3.02 -2.68 -11.07
N LEU A 177 -4.28 -2.93 -11.45
CA LEU A 177 -5.44 -2.14 -11.03
C LEU A 177 -6.62 -3.06 -10.68
N LYS A 178 -7.38 -2.65 -9.67
CA LYS A 178 -8.64 -3.27 -9.27
C LYS A 178 -9.73 -2.22 -9.16
N ASN A 179 -10.92 -2.51 -9.68
CA ASN A 179 -12.15 -1.79 -9.36
C ASN A 179 -12.72 -2.34 -8.04
N LEU A 180 -13.12 -1.46 -7.13
CA LEU A 180 -13.61 -1.81 -5.79
C LEU A 180 -15.11 -2.09 -5.75
#